data_ac9829f6be772681201daa2b225dc391
#
_entry.id   ac9829f6be772681201daa2b225dc391
#
_cell.length_a   1.000
_cell.length_b   1.000
_cell.length_c   1.000
_cell.angle_alpha   90.00
_cell.angle_beta   90.00
_cell.angle_gamma   90.00
#
_symmetry.space_group_name_H-M   'P 1'
#
loop_
_entity.id
_entity.type
_entity.pdbx_description
1 polymer ?
#
loop_
_entity_poly.entity_id
_entity_poly.type
_entity_poly.pdbx_seq_one_letter_code
_entity_poly.pdbx_strand_id
1 'polypeptide(L)'
;MYSKKLQVKNIELSTRVVLGPMAGITTLAYREFMKPFGVGVSFSEMISDCGIDYNNQRTYEYLATSNKDHPVGLQLFGFKKENTVNAISIIERKADYDILDINLGCPVTKV
;
A
#
# COMPACT_ATOMS: atom_id res chain seq x y z
N MET A 1 -29.00 7.10 -1.50
CA MET A 1 -28.26 8.16 -0.79
C MET A 1 -26.78 8.16 -1.16
N TYR A 2 -26.05 7.09 -0.99
CA TYR A 2 -24.65 7.01 -1.41
C TYR A 2 -24.54 6.16 -2.67
N SER A 3 -25.24 6.61 -3.72
CA SER A 3 -25.27 5.89 -5.00
C SER A 3 -24.00 6.08 -5.82
N LYS A 4 -23.22 7.14 -5.54
CA LYS A 4 -21.98 7.37 -6.27
C LYS A 4 -20.89 6.46 -5.72
N LYS A 5 -20.21 5.76 -6.61
CA LYS A 5 -19.06 4.97 -6.25
C LYS A 5 -17.88 5.87 -5.91
N LEU A 6 -17.07 5.42 -4.97
CA LEU A 6 -15.83 6.10 -4.63
C LEU A 6 -14.83 5.85 -5.76
N GLN A 7 -14.17 6.90 -6.20
CA GLN A 7 -13.22 6.81 -7.31
C GLN A 7 -11.93 7.55 -6.96
N VAL A 8 -10.80 6.91 -7.24
CA VAL A 8 -9.48 7.52 -7.11
C VAL A 8 -8.90 7.59 -8.52
N LYS A 9 -8.81 8.77 -9.10
CA LYS A 9 -8.47 8.96 -10.52
C LYS A 9 -9.42 8.13 -11.39
N ASN A 10 -8.86 7.19 -12.15
CA ASN A 10 -9.61 6.29 -13.01
C ASN A 10 -9.95 4.95 -12.34
N ILE A 11 -9.62 4.79 -11.06
CA ILE A 11 -9.87 3.56 -10.30
C ILE A 11 -11.20 3.68 -9.59
N GLU A 12 -12.19 2.92 -10.01
CA GLU A 12 -13.50 2.87 -9.38
C GLU A 12 -13.54 1.75 -8.36
N LEU A 13 -13.92 2.07 -7.14
CA LEU A 13 -13.97 1.10 -6.05
C LEU A 13 -15.37 0.47 -5.99
N SER A 14 -15.41 -0.85 -5.78
CA SER A 14 -16.67 -1.59 -5.70
C SER A 14 -17.50 -1.20 -4.48
N THR A 15 -16.84 -0.81 -3.39
CA THR A 15 -17.48 -0.31 -2.16
C THR A 15 -16.72 0.91 -1.65
N ARG A 16 -17.28 1.55 -0.63
CA ARG A 16 -16.63 2.69 0.05
C ARG A 16 -15.81 2.27 1.26
N VAL A 17 -15.66 0.97 1.48
CA VAL A 17 -14.89 0.44 2.62
C VAL A 17 -13.41 0.39 2.25
N VAL A 18 -12.59 1.02 3.08
CA VAL A 18 -11.14 1.05 2.90
C VAL A 18 -10.52 0.29 4.07
N LEU A 19 -9.69 -0.71 3.74
CA LEU A 19 -8.89 -1.41 4.74
C LEU A 19 -7.55 -0.68 4.85
N GLY A 20 -7.40 0.09 5.92
CA GLY A 20 -6.21 0.93 6.13
C GLY A 20 -4.96 0.09 6.42
N PRO A 21 -3.77 0.70 6.23
CA PRO A 21 -2.49 0.02 6.50
C PRO A 21 -2.29 -0.23 7.99
N MET A 22 -1.95 -1.46 8.35
CA MET A 22 -1.71 -1.85 9.75
C MET A 22 -0.51 -2.79 9.80
N ALA A 23 0.58 -2.32 10.44
CA ALA A 23 1.81 -3.10 10.57
C ALA A 23 1.53 -4.43 11.28
N GLY A 24 2.06 -5.51 10.72
CA GLY A 24 1.86 -6.87 11.23
C GLY A 24 0.48 -7.46 10.94
N ILE A 25 -0.43 -6.70 10.34
CA ILE A 25 -1.80 -7.13 10.10
C ILE A 25 -2.13 -7.19 8.61
N THR A 26 -1.95 -6.09 7.88
CA THR A 26 -2.38 -6.03 6.47
C THR A 26 -1.38 -6.67 5.51
N THR A 27 -1.01 -7.91 5.80
CA THR A 27 -0.22 -8.75 4.90
C THR A 27 -1.04 -9.09 3.65
N LEU A 28 -0.39 -9.58 2.62
CA LEU A 28 -1.07 -10.03 1.40
C LEU A 28 -2.18 -11.04 1.73
N ALA A 29 -1.87 -12.04 2.57
CA ALA A 29 -2.83 -13.07 2.94
C ALA A 29 -4.05 -12.47 3.65
N TYR A 30 -3.83 -11.53 4.56
CA TYR A 30 -4.91 -10.86 5.28
C TYR A 30 -5.79 -10.05 4.32
N ARG A 31 -5.17 -9.30 3.42
CA ARG A 31 -5.92 -8.50 2.44
C ARG A 31 -6.76 -9.38 1.51
N GLU A 32 -6.20 -10.49 1.03
CA GLU A 32 -6.95 -11.44 0.22
C GLU A 32 -8.13 -12.04 0.99
N PHE A 33 -7.91 -12.39 2.25
CA PHE A 33 -8.96 -12.95 3.11
C PHE A 33 -10.09 -11.95 3.33
N MET A 34 -9.78 -10.69 3.54
CA MET A 34 -10.78 -9.66 3.85
C MET A 34 -11.55 -9.17 2.61
N LYS A 35 -10.99 -9.34 1.43
CA LYS A 35 -11.56 -8.77 0.20
C LYS A 35 -13.02 -9.16 -0.03
N PRO A 36 -13.44 -10.42 0.12
CA PRO A 36 -14.82 -10.82 -0.10
C PRO A 36 -15.83 -10.22 0.88
N PHE A 37 -15.36 -9.64 2.00
CA PHE A 37 -16.24 -9.04 3.00
C PHE A 37 -16.61 -7.59 2.68
N GLY A 38 -16.38 -7.14 1.45
CA GLY A 38 -16.83 -5.82 1.01
C GLY A 38 -15.75 -4.76 1.04
N VAL A 39 -14.48 -5.13 1.04
CA VAL A 39 -13.37 -4.17 0.99
C VAL A 39 -13.24 -3.64 -0.44
N GLY A 40 -13.37 -2.32 -0.61
CA GLY A 40 -13.22 -1.66 -1.91
C GLY A 40 -11.76 -1.49 -2.31
N VAL A 41 -10.91 -1.12 -1.35
CA VAL A 41 -9.46 -1.01 -1.53
C VAL A 41 -8.79 -1.35 -0.21
N SER A 42 -7.67 -2.04 -0.28
CA SER A 42 -6.84 -2.33 0.88
C SER A 42 -5.44 -1.76 0.68
N PHE A 43 -4.75 -1.50 1.80
CA PHE A 43 -3.40 -0.97 1.78
C PHE A 43 -2.44 -1.95 2.45
N SER A 44 -1.21 -1.97 1.96
CA SER A 44 -0.14 -2.79 2.51
C SER A 44 0.25 -2.32 3.92
N GLU A 45 1.11 -3.09 4.58
CA GLU A 45 1.83 -2.59 5.74
C GLU A 45 2.75 -1.45 5.32
N MET A 46 3.23 -0.67 6.30
CA MET A 46 4.15 0.44 6.05
C MET A 46 5.47 -0.07 5.46
N ILE A 47 5.87 0.49 4.33
CA ILE A 47 7.09 0.10 3.60
C ILE A 47 8.13 1.20 3.77
N SER A 48 9.32 0.82 4.27
CA SER A 48 10.42 1.76 4.43
C SER A 48 11.01 2.14 3.07
N ASP A 49 11.07 3.43 2.77
CA ASP A 49 11.71 3.91 1.56
C ASP A 49 13.22 3.59 1.56
N CYS A 50 13.88 3.73 2.69
CA CYS A 50 15.28 3.35 2.83
C CYS A 50 15.49 1.85 2.60
N GLY A 51 14.56 1.04 3.10
CA GLY A 51 14.62 -0.41 2.87
C GLY A 51 14.55 -0.76 1.39
N ILE A 52 13.70 -0.08 0.64
CA ILE A 52 13.60 -0.26 -0.81
C ILE A 52 14.86 0.27 -1.51
N ASP A 53 15.28 1.48 -1.18
CA ASP A 53 16.43 2.14 -1.83
C ASP A 53 17.72 1.36 -1.61
N TYR A 54 17.91 0.78 -0.42
CA TYR A 54 19.11 0.02 -0.08
C TYR A 54 18.99 -1.48 -0.33
N ASN A 55 17.97 -1.91 -1.07
CA ASN A 55 17.79 -3.29 -1.52
C ASN A 55 17.66 -4.30 -0.38
N ASN A 56 16.90 -3.94 0.65
CA ASN A 56 16.61 -4.83 1.77
C ASN A 56 15.56 -5.87 1.34
N GLN A 57 15.94 -7.15 1.31
CA GLN A 57 15.07 -8.22 0.81
C GLN A 57 13.79 -8.38 1.62
N ARG A 58 13.87 -8.22 2.94
CA ARG A 58 12.67 -8.29 3.80
C ARG A 58 11.68 -7.18 3.45
N THR A 59 12.18 -5.98 3.17
CA THR A 59 11.33 -4.86 2.79
C THR A 59 10.65 -5.13 1.44
N TYR A 60 11.35 -5.76 0.50
CA TYR A 60 10.78 -6.10 -0.80
C TYR A 60 9.60 -7.07 -0.68
N GLU A 61 9.55 -7.90 0.36
CA GLU A 61 8.42 -8.81 0.58
C GLU A 61 7.10 -8.06 0.78
N TYR A 62 7.15 -6.83 1.30
CA TYR A 62 5.95 -6.01 1.48
C TYR A 62 5.35 -5.50 0.18
N LEU A 63 6.07 -5.62 -0.94
CA LEU A 63 5.58 -5.20 -2.25
C LEU A 63 4.66 -6.24 -2.90
N ALA A 64 4.55 -7.43 -2.32
CA ALA A 64 3.80 -8.53 -2.92
C ALA A 64 2.30 -8.20 -2.98
N THR A 65 1.71 -8.40 -4.15
CA THR A 65 0.28 -8.30 -4.41
C THR A 65 -0.17 -9.50 -5.23
N SER A 66 -1.47 -9.65 -5.43
CA SER A 66 -2.02 -10.72 -6.26
C SER A 66 -3.25 -10.24 -7.02
N ASN A 67 -3.72 -11.04 -7.96
CA ASN A 67 -4.93 -10.73 -8.70
C ASN A 67 -6.15 -10.56 -7.80
N LYS A 68 -6.18 -11.22 -6.65
CA LYS A 68 -7.29 -11.15 -5.70
C LYS A 68 -7.22 -9.91 -4.80
N ASP A 69 -6.07 -9.21 -4.80
CA ASP A 69 -5.79 -8.11 -3.89
C ASP A 69 -6.21 -6.75 -4.45
N HIS A 70 -6.32 -6.62 -5.77
CA HIS A 70 -6.65 -5.35 -6.43
C HIS A 70 -8.12 -4.94 -6.25
N PRO A 71 -8.42 -3.64 -6.11
CA PRO A 71 -7.49 -2.52 -6.01
C PRO A 71 -6.70 -2.53 -4.71
N VAL A 72 -5.41 -2.27 -4.81
CA VAL A 72 -4.51 -2.28 -3.65
C VAL A 72 -3.60 -1.06 -3.66
N GLY A 73 -3.37 -0.50 -2.49
CA GLY A 73 -2.42 0.57 -2.27
C GLY A 73 -1.18 0.06 -1.55
N LEU A 74 -0.03 0.62 -1.91
CA LEU A 74 1.21 0.41 -1.16
C LEU A 74 1.52 1.68 -0.39
N GLN A 75 1.78 1.56 0.91
CA GLN A 75 2.09 2.71 1.75
C GLN A 75 3.57 2.80 2.03
N LEU A 76 4.16 3.94 1.66
CA LEU A 76 5.56 4.26 1.92
C LEU A 76 5.69 5.20 3.12
N PHE A 77 6.80 5.08 3.84
CA PHE A 77 7.21 6.09 4.81
C PHE A 77 8.72 6.36 4.69
N GLY A 78 9.14 7.53 5.11
CA GLY A 78 10.54 7.92 5.09
C GLY A 78 10.73 9.36 5.52
N PHE A 79 12.00 9.79 5.53
CA PHE A 79 12.36 11.12 6.04
C PHE A 79 13.09 11.99 5.01
N LYS A 80 13.79 11.37 4.06
CA LYS A 80 14.61 12.11 3.09
C LYS A 80 14.01 11.99 1.71
N LYS A 81 13.89 13.12 1.05
CA LYS A 81 13.34 13.20 -0.31
C LYS A 81 14.04 12.24 -1.27
N GLU A 82 15.36 12.17 -1.22
CA GLU A 82 16.15 11.35 -2.13
C GLU A 82 15.79 9.87 -2.02
N ASN A 83 15.69 9.38 -0.78
CA ASN A 83 15.32 7.99 -0.55
C ASN A 83 13.90 7.69 -1.03
N THR A 84 12.98 8.61 -0.77
CA THR A 84 11.58 8.44 -1.20
C THR A 84 11.47 8.41 -2.72
N VAL A 85 12.13 9.33 -3.41
CA VAL A 85 12.10 9.38 -4.87
C VAL A 85 12.71 8.11 -5.48
N ASN A 86 13.85 7.67 -4.96
CA ASN A 86 14.49 6.44 -5.43
C ASN A 86 13.61 5.22 -5.19
N ALA A 87 13.00 5.13 -4.01
CA ALA A 87 12.11 4.03 -3.67
C ALA A 87 10.90 3.97 -4.61
N ILE A 88 10.27 5.11 -4.89
CA ILE A 88 9.14 5.18 -5.80
C ILE A 88 9.55 4.68 -7.19
N SER A 89 10.71 5.10 -7.68
CA SER A 89 11.22 4.65 -8.98
C SER A 89 11.39 3.13 -9.04
N ILE A 90 11.87 2.53 -7.95
CA ILE A 90 12.04 1.08 -7.86
C ILE A 90 10.69 0.38 -7.80
N ILE A 91 9.78 0.87 -6.99
CA ILE A 91 8.42 0.31 -6.83
C ILE A 91 7.67 0.32 -8.14
N GLU A 92 7.78 1.40 -8.91
CA GLU A 92 7.16 1.53 -10.23
C GLU A 92 7.57 0.40 -11.18
N ARG A 93 8.78 -0.08 -11.05
CA ARG A 93 9.29 -1.15 -11.92
C ARG A 93 9.02 -2.56 -11.40
N LYS A 94 8.84 -2.71 -10.08
CA LYS A 94 8.84 -4.05 -9.47
C LYS A 94 7.51 -4.48 -8.88
N ALA A 95 6.60 -3.56 -8.63
CA ALA A 95 5.35 -3.87 -7.93
C ALA A 95 4.15 -3.66 -8.84
N ASP A 96 3.11 -4.47 -8.61
CA ASP A 96 1.83 -4.35 -9.28
C ASP A 96 0.83 -3.80 -8.26
N TYR A 97 0.51 -2.52 -8.36
CA TYR A 97 -0.34 -1.81 -7.41
C TYR A 97 -1.16 -0.75 -8.12
N ASP A 98 -2.20 -0.26 -7.44
CA ASP A 98 -3.10 0.75 -8.02
C ASP A 98 -2.89 2.14 -7.43
N ILE A 99 -2.53 2.22 -6.16
CA ILE A 99 -2.40 3.49 -5.43
C ILE A 99 -1.09 3.48 -4.66
N LEU A 100 -0.33 4.57 -4.75
CA LEU A 100 0.82 4.79 -3.88
C LEU A 100 0.42 5.79 -2.81
N ASP A 101 0.53 5.38 -1.56
CA ASP A 101 0.18 6.18 -0.40
C ASP A 101 1.43 6.57 0.35
N ILE A 102 1.52 7.82 0.78
CA ILE A 102 2.67 8.34 1.52
C ILE A 102 2.24 8.63 2.95
N ASN A 103 2.84 7.94 3.91
CA ASN A 103 2.60 8.20 5.32
C ASN A 103 3.42 9.41 5.75
N LEU A 104 2.74 10.47 6.17
CA LEU A 104 3.36 11.73 6.57
C LEU A 104 3.46 11.89 8.09
N GLY A 105 3.00 10.92 8.86
CA GLY A 105 3.02 11.07 10.31
C GLY A 105 2.87 9.74 11.03
N CYS A 106 3.99 9.06 11.26
CA CYS A 106 3.98 7.85 12.06
C CYS A 106 4.52 8.18 13.46
N PRO A 107 3.77 7.90 14.54
CA PRO A 107 4.19 8.26 15.89
C PRO A 107 5.20 7.31 16.52
N VAL A 108 5.57 6.22 15.85
CA VAL A 108 6.54 5.26 16.42
C VAL A 108 7.95 5.82 16.38
N THR A 109 8.69 5.61 17.46
CA THR A 109 10.03 6.18 17.64
C THR A 109 11.10 5.53 16.77
N LYS A 110 10.85 4.38 16.20
CA LYS A 110 11.82 3.61 15.41
C LYS A 110 11.55 3.64 13.91
N VAL A 111 10.87 4.65 13.45
CA VAL A 111 10.56 4.79 12.01
C VAL A 111 11.69 5.42 11.20
#